data_077af85897a9f86669a1982fab92ecdf
#
_entry.id   077af85897a9f86669a1982fab92ecdf
#
_cell.length_a   1.000
_cell.length_b   1.000
_cell.length_c   1.000
_cell.angle_alpha   90.00
_cell.angle_beta   90.00
_cell.angle_gamma   90.00
#
_symmetry.space_group_name_H-M   'P 1'
#
loop_
_entity.id
_entity.type
_entity.pdbx_description
1 polymer ?
#
loop_
_entity_poly.entity_id
_entity_poly.type
_entity_poly.pdbx_seq_one_letter_code
_entity_poly.pdbx_strand_id
1 'polypeptide(L)'
;MTRPLCMRALIVSAAFSLIIVSPSSASNFRQAAVDGATAPAEAIPYFVADGTGRTGYRAGDRELATWALAAWQRSAGPTLRFEQAPENQALLRVYWADPADGQYGEMVPFMVGERRGAALYIRPDTAALGPEIARHTRGDPLLRDSIVYLTCLHELGHALGLHHTDVFAEIMYSFQFGGDLVEYFMRYRRQLRSRADIAAVSGLAASDIEHLRALYSARQPLLRLPSP
;
A
#
# COMPACT_ATOMS: atom_id res chain seq x y z
N MET A 1 57.58 -28.25 25.29
CA MET A 1 57.61 -27.55 23.98
C MET A 1 56.20 -27.70 23.40
N THR A 2 55.32 -26.79 23.68
CA THR A 2 53.93 -26.76 23.23
C THR A 2 53.72 -25.50 22.40
N ARG A 3 53.39 -25.66 21.11
CA ARG A 3 53.10 -24.56 20.17
C ARG A 3 51.64 -24.11 20.37
N PRO A 4 51.33 -22.83 20.32
CA PRO A 4 49.95 -22.35 20.34
C PRO A 4 49.31 -22.43 18.95
N LEU A 5 48.06 -22.93 18.90
CA LEU A 5 47.20 -22.87 17.75
C LEU A 5 46.74 -21.43 17.48
N CYS A 6 47.06 -20.95 16.31
CA CYS A 6 46.58 -19.66 15.77
C CYS A 6 45.13 -19.82 15.28
N MET A 7 44.17 -19.27 15.98
CA MET A 7 42.77 -19.25 15.61
C MET A 7 42.58 -18.11 14.59
N ARG A 8 42.41 -18.47 13.30
CA ARG A 8 42.06 -17.55 12.23
C ARG A 8 40.57 -17.20 12.37
N ALA A 9 40.27 -15.95 12.73
CA ALA A 9 38.92 -15.40 12.65
C ALA A 9 38.52 -15.27 11.17
N LEU A 10 37.48 -15.99 10.74
CA LEU A 10 36.80 -15.75 9.47
C LEU A 10 35.93 -14.50 9.63
N ILE A 11 36.34 -13.42 9.00
CA ILE A 11 35.50 -12.24 8.79
C ILE A 11 34.57 -12.57 7.62
N VAL A 12 33.30 -12.87 7.93
CA VAL A 12 32.24 -12.95 6.93
C VAL A 12 31.83 -11.52 6.58
N SER A 13 32.36 -11.01 5.48
CA SER A 13 31.86 -9.77 4.87
C SER A 13 30.49 -10.01 4.29
N ALA A 14 29.45 -9.57 4.98
CA ALA A 14 28.13 -9.45 4.42
C ALA A 14 28.15 -8.30 3.38
N ALA A 15 28.19 -8.65 2.10
CA ALA A 15 27.99 -7.71 1.01
C ALA A 15 26.53 -7.25 1.02
N PHE A 16 26.27 -6.08 1.57
CA PHE A 16 25.02 -5.37 1.39
C PHE A 16 24.99 -4.91 -0.08
N SER A 17 24.25 -5.66 -0.93
CA SER A 17 23.92 -5.18 -2.27
C SER A 17 22.95 -4.02 -2.16
N LEU A 18 23.49 -2.82 -2.20
CA LEU A 18 22.72 -1.58 -2.35
C LEU A 18 22.11 -1.62 -3.76
N ILE A 19 20.83 -1.98 -3.87
CA ILE A 19 20.09 -1.83 -5.12
C ILE A 19 19.88 -0.33 -5.31
N ILE A 20 20.78 0.26 -6.10
CA ILE A 20 20.60 1.63 -6.59
C ILE A 20 19.48 1.57 -7.61
N VAL A 21 18.27 1.89 -7.17
CA VAL A 21 17.12 2.11 -8.07
C VAL A 21 17.43 3.37 -8.86
N SER A 22 17.77 3.19 -10.13
CA SER A 22 18.06 4.29 -11.05
C SER A 22 16.85 5.25 -11.14
N PRO A 23 17.06 6.58 -11.16
CA PRO A 23 15.96 7.57 -11.20
C PRO A 23 15.06 7.44 -12.45
N SER A 24 15.51 6.72 -13.49
CA SER A 24 14.72 6.36 -14.67
C SER A 24 13.53 5.45 -14.34
N SER A 25 13.61 4.60 -13.30
CA SER A 25 12.52 3.73 -12.89
C SER A 25 11.39 4.49 -12.19
N ALA A 26 11.71 5.56 -11.45
CA ALA A 26 10.73 6.38 -10.76
C ALA A 26 9.85 7.21 -11.71
N SER A 27 10.40 7.67 -12.85
CA SER A 27 9.61 8.38 -13.88
C SER A 27 8.65 7.43 -14.62
N ASN A 28 9.05 6.19 -14.83
CA ASN A 28 8.20 5.17 -15.46
C ASN A 28 7.08 4.67 -14.51
N PHE A 29 7.29 4.74 -13.20
CA PHE A 29 6.26 4.41 -12.21
C PHE A 29 5.10 5.42 -12.21
N ARG A 30 5.38 6.71 -12.46
CA ARG A 30 4.35 7.75 -12.61
C ARG A 30 3.42 7.51 -13.79
N GLN A 31 3.90 6.84 -14.83
CA GLN A 31 3.12 6.48 -16.02
C GLN A 31 2.21 5.26 -15.79
N ALA A 32 2.57 4.38 -14.84
CA ALA A 32 1.93 3.07 -14.67
C ALA A 32 0.49 3.14 -14.15
N ALA A 33 0.20 4.04 -13.24
CA ALA A 33 -1.12 4.16 -12.64
C ALA A 33 -2.14 4.89 -13.53
N VAL A 34 -1.74 5.48 -14.70
CA VAL A 34 -2.50 6.58 -15.29
C VAL A 34 -2.71 6.52 -16.79
N ASP A 35 -2.21 5.53 -17.49
CA ASP A 35 -2.59 5.35 -18.89
C ASP A 35 -4.10 5.05 -19.11
N GLY A 36 -4.87 4.97 -18.01
CA GLY A 36 -6.33 4.91 -18.03
C GLY A 36 -7.07 6.18 -17.56
N ALA A 37 -6.36 7.23 -17.10
CA ALA A 37 -6.98 8.39 -16.45
C ALA A 37 -7.01 9.68 -17.29
N THR A 38 -6.81 9.60 -18.61
CA THR A 38 -6.81 10.79 -19.51
C THR A 38 -8.18 11.18 -20.03
N ALA A 39 -9.23 10.36 -19.79
CA ALA A 39 -10.61 10.78 -20.01
C ALA A 39 -11.27 11.10 -18.66
N PRO A 40 -12.13 12.13 -18.56
CA PRO A 40 -12.89 12.35 -17.35
C PRO A 40 -13.69 11.10 -17.02
N ALA A 41 -13.33 10.44 -15.91
CA ALA A 41 -14.07 9.33 -15.31
C ALA A 41 -14.02 7.96 -16.02
N GLU A 42 -12.98 7.60 -16.77
CA GLU A 42 -12.79 6.18 -17.04
C GLU A 42 -12.50 5.45 -15.72
N ALA A 43 -13.37 4.49 -15.36
CA ALA A 43 -13.23 3.75 -14.13
C ALA A 43 -12.00 2.84 -14.20
N ILE A 44 -11.23 2.81 -13.13
CA ILE A 44 -10.12 1.86 -12.97
C ILE A 44 -10.72 0.51 -12.56
N PRO A 45 -10.64 -0.52 -13.41
CA PRO A 45 -11.17 -1.83 -13.09
C PRO A 45 -10.33 -2.48 -12.00
N TYR A 46 -10.99 -2.98 -10.95
CA TYR A 46 -10.31 -3.64 -9.83
C TYR A 46 -10.86 -5.04 -9.54
N PHE A 47 -10.01 -5.87 -8.96
CA PHE A 47 -10.33 -7.19 -8.45
C PHE A 47 -9.78 -7.36 -7.05
N VAL A 48 -10.53 -8.01 -6.17
CA VAL A 48 -10.08 -8.43 -4.83
C VAL A 48 -10.26 -9.94 -4.73
N ALA A 49 -9.16 -10.65 -4.57
CA ALA A 49 -9.18 -12.10 -4.44
C ALA A 49 -9.84 -12.55 -3.12
N ASP A 50 -10.32 -13.78 -3.11
CA ASP A 50 -10.60 -14.48 -1.87
C ASP A 50 -9.29 -15.05 -1.30
N GLY A 51 -9.15 -14.99 0.01
CA GLY A 51 -7.97 -15.53 0.70
C GLY A 51 -8.21 -16.92 1.26
N THR A 52 -7.18 -17.50 1.83
CA THR A 52 -7.22 -18.77 2.54
C THR A 52 -6.83 -18.60 4.00
N GLY A 53 -7.21 -19.53 4.87
CA GLY A 53 -6.79 -19.50 6.28
C GLY A 53 -5.26 -19.56 6.48
N ARG A 54 -4.52 -20.06 5.51
CA ARG A 54 -3.05 -20.09 5.52
C ARG A 54 -2.41 -18.69 5.58
N THR A 55 -3.01 -17.71 4.92
CA THR A 55 -2.54 -16.33 4.90
C THR A 55 -3.00 -15.51 6.11
N GLY A 56 -3.74 -16.12 7.06
CA GLY A 56 -4.40 -15.39 8.14
C GLY A 56 -5.62 -14.58 7.68
N TYR A 57 -6.06 -14.79 6.44
CA TYR A 57 -7.25 -14.15 5.86
C TYR A 57 -8.53 -14.53 6.64
N ARG A 58 -9.38 -13.53 6.82
CA ARG A 58 -10.73 -13.67 7.40
C ARG A 58 -11.77 -13.19 6.39
N ALA A 59 -12.98 -13.73 6.48
CA ALA A 59 -14.06 -13.43 5.52
C ALA A 59 -14.32 -11.91 5.34
N GLY A 60 -14.07 -11.10 6.39
CA GLY A 60 -14.24 -9.66 6.33
C GLY A 60 -13.09 -8.87 5.69
N ASP A 61 -11.94 -9.48 5.38
CA ASP A 61 -10.76 -8.74 4.89
C ASP A 61 -10.98 -8.16 3.49
N ARG A 62 -11.73 -8.87 2.65
CA ARG A 62 -12.15 -8.37 1.33
C ARG A 62 -12.90 -7.04 1.43
N GLU A 63 -13.72 -6.88 2.44
CA GLU A 63 -14.46 -5.65 2.71
C GLU A 63 -13.52 -4.50 3.10
N LEU A 64 -12.47 -4.78 3.89
CA LEU A 64 -11.45 -3.79 4.25
C LEU A 64 -10.73 -3.25 3.02
N ALA A 65 -10.34 -4.11 2.08
CA ALA A 65 -9.75 -3.69 0.81
C ALA A 65 -10.72 -2.84 -0.02
N THR A 66 -12.00 -3.23 -0.08
CA THR A 66 -13.04 -2.46 -0.79
C THR A 66 -13.27 -1.09 -0.14
N TRP A 67 -13.25 -1.00 1.19
CA TRP A 67 -13.36 0.28 1.91
C TRP A 67 -12.15 1.18 1.68
N ALA A 68 -10.95 0.61 1.53
CA ALA A 68 -9.75 1.37 1.18
C ALA A 68 -9.85 2.00 -0.23
N LEU A 69 -10.32 1.25 -1.22
CA LEU A 69 -10.65 1.78 -2.55
C LEU A 69 -11.68 2.92 -2.47
N ALA A 70 -12.77 2.70 -1.74
CA ALA A 70 -13.81 3.70 -1.55
C ALA A 70 -13.30 4.96 -0.81
N ALA A 71 -12.38 4.82 0.13
CA ALA A 71 -11.77 5.96 0.83
C ALA A 71 -10.95 6.84 -0.11
N TRP A 72 -10.10 6.26 -0.95
CA TRP A 72 -9.36 6.99 -1.98
C TRP A 72 -10.30 7.66 -2.99
N GLN A 73 -11.31 6.94 -3.48
CA GLN A 73 -12.29 7.49 -4.43
C GLN A 73 -13.04 8.70 -3.85
N ARG A 74 -13.52 8.61 -2.61
CA ARG A 74 -14.20 9.75 -1.95
C ARG A 74 -13.28 10.95 -1.80
N SER A 75 -12.01 10.73 -1.45
CA SER A 75 -11.04 11.78 -1.20
C SER A 75 -10.54 12.45 -2.48
N ALA A 76 -10.41 11.70 -3.56
CA ALA A 76 -10.03 12.23 -4.87
C ALA A 76 -11.17 12.98 -5.58
N GLY A 77 -12.43 12.73 -5.20
CA GLY A 77 -13.59 13.28 -5.87
C GLY A 77 -13.79 12.69 -7.27
N PRO A 78 -14.28 13.47 -8.24
CA PRO A 78 -14.69 12.95 -9.57
C PRO A 78 -13.52 12.47 -10.44
N THR A 79 -12.28 12.73 -10.03
CA THR A 79 -11.09 12.38 -10.82
C THR A 79 -10.65 10.93 -10.68
N LEU A 80 -11.19 10.21 -9.70
CA LEU A 80 -10.85 8.81 -9.44
C LEU A 80 -12.14 7.98 -9.24
N ARG A 81 -12.30 6.96 -10.06
CA ARG A 81 -13.42 6.02 -9.97
C ARG A 81 -12.89 4.60 -10.09
N PHE A 82 -13.38 3.73 -9.24
CA PHE A 82 -13.10 2.30 -9.29
C PHE A 82 -14.36 1.51 -9.68
N GLU A 83 -14.18 0.44 -10.46
CA GLU A 83 -15.25 -0.46 -10.85
C GLU A 83 -14.78 -1.91 -10.73
N GLN A 84 -15.60 -2.76 -10.11
CA GLN A 84 -15.25 -4.16 -9.96
C GLN A 84 -15.26 -4.87 -11.33
N ALA A 85 -14.22 -5.68 -11.57
CA ALA A 85 -14.05 -6.42 -12.82
C ALA A 85 -13.53 -7.84 -12.56
N PRO A 86 -13.62 -8.75 -13.53
CA PRO A 86 -12.91 -10.02 -13.49
C PRO A 86 -11.39 -9.82 -13.39
N GLU A 87 -10.71 -10.76 -12.75
CA GLU A 87 -9.27 -10.66 -12.49
C GLU A 87 -8.44 -10.36 -13.75
N ASN A 88 -8.73 -11.05 -14.85
CA ASN A 88 -7.99 -10.90 -16.10
C ASN A 88 -8.18 -9.53 -16.79
N GLN A 89 -9.19 -8.75 -16.40
CA GLN A 89 -9.48 -7.41 -16.91
C GLN A 89 -9.09 -6.31 -15.91
N ALA A 90 -8.87 -6.67 -14.63
CA ALA A 90 -8.59 -5.71 -13.59
C ALA A 90 -7.17 -5.13 -13.70
N LEU A 91 -7.07 -3.81 -13.61
CA LEU A 91 -5.80 -3.08 -13.52
C LEU A 91 -5.29 -2.96 -12.09
N LEU A 92 -6.19 -2.97 -11.11
CA LEU A 92 -5.82 -3.09 -9.70
C LEU A 92 -6.26 -4.46 -9.20
N ARG A 93 -5.31 -5.20 -8.61
CA ARG A 93 -5.61 -6.52 -8.07
C ARG A 93 -5.11 -6.61 -6.64
N VAL A 94 -5.96 -7.04 -5.73
CA VAL A 94 -5.60 -7.26 -4.32
C VAL A 94 -5.55 -8.76 -4.05
N TYR A 95 -4.42 -9.22 -3.53
CA TYR A 95 -4.15 -10.59 -3.14
C TYR A 95 -3.74 -10.66 -1.66
N TRP A 96 -3.96 -11.81 -1.04
CA TRP A 96 -3.64 -12.05 0.35
C TRP A 96 -2.36 -12.89 0.42
N ALA A 97 -1.27 -12.27 0.90
CA ALA A 97 0.05 -12.86 0.92
C ALA A 97 0.24 -13.83 2.10
N ASP A 98 1.10 -14.83 1.91
CA ASP A 98 1.53 -15.74 2.97
C ASP A 98 2.48 -15.02 3.96
N PRO A 99 2.42 -15.31 5.26
CA PRO A 99 3.33 -14.74 6.26
C PRO A 99 4.82 -14.92 5.96
N ALA A 100 5.19 -15.91 5.15
CA ALA A 100 6.58 -16.19 4.78
C ALA A 100 7.16 -15.20 3.76
N ASP A 101 6.35 -14.39 3.08
CA ASP A 101 6.76 -13.58 1.93
C ASP A 101 7.44 -12.23 2.28
N GLY A 102 7.89 -12.04 3.51
CA GLY A 102 8.75 -10.92 3.90
C GLY A 102 8.01 -9.64 4.31
N GLN A 103 7.47 -8.86 3.40
CA GLN A 103 6.84 -7.56 3.70
C GLN A 103 5.39 -7.70 4.15
N TYR A 104 4.90 -6.70 4.91
CA TYR A 104 3.51 -6.68 5.37
C TYR A 104 2.51 -6.29 4.28
N GLY A 105 2.90 -5.39 3.39
CA GLY A 105 2.22 -5.03 2.17
C GLY A 105 3.25 -4.81 1.07
N GLU A 106 2.87 -5.07 -0.16
CA GLU A 106 3.72 -4.83 -1.33
C GLU A 106 2.86 -4.53 -2.55
N MET A 107 3.21 -3.48 -3.30
CA MET A 107 2.64 -3.19 -4.59
C MET A 107 3.63 -3.56 -5.70
N VAL A 108 3.19 -4.42 -6.62
CA VAL A 108 3.98 -4.89 -7.76
C VAL A 108 3.29 -4.46 -9.07
N PRO A 109 3.98 -3.73 -9.97
CA PRO A 109 3.41 -3.37 -11.26
C PRO A 109 3.33 -4.58 -12.19
N PHE A 110 2.29 -4.60 -13.05
CA PHE A 110 2.13 -5.60 -14.10
C PHE A 110 1.48 -4.99 -15.35
N MET A 111 1.31 -5.79 -16.41
CA MET A 111 0.67 -5.36 -17.66
C MET A 111 -0.60 -6.15 -17.94
N VAL A 112 -1.63 -5.46 -18.43
CA VAL A 112 -2.86 -6.04 -19.00
C VAL A 112 -2.97 -5.53 -20.45
N GLY A 113 -2.53 -6.33 -21.41
CA GLY A 113 -2.29 -5.84 -22.75
C GLY A 113 -1.23 -4.73 -22.74
N GLU A 114 -1.58 -3.56 -23.27
CA GLU A 114 -0.70 -2.37 -23.27
C GLU A 114 -0.91 -1.47 -22.03
N ARG A 115 -1.89 -1.77 -21.19
CA ARG A 115 -2.23 -0.98 -20.00
C ARG A 115 -1.43 -1.47 -18.81
N ARG A 116 -0.87 -0.53 -18.05
CA ARG A 116 -0.19 -0.84 -16.79
C ARG A 116 -1.20 -0.99 -15.67
N GLY A 117 -0.99 -1.99 -14.82
CA GLY A 117 -1.74 -2.26 -13.62
C GLY A 117 -0.82 -2.41 -12.40
N ALA A 118 -1.43 -2.62 -11.25
CA ALA A 118 -0.75 -2.85 -9.98
C ALA A 118 -1.41 -4.01 -9.21
N ALA A 119 -0.60 -4.97 -8.80
CA ALA A 119 -0.99 -6.04 -7.87
C ALA A 119 -0.54 -5.66 -6.46
N LEU A 120 -1.48 -5.71 -5.52
CA LEU A 120 -1.26 -5.42 -4.11
C LEU A 120 -1.28 -6.76 -3.37
N TYR A 121 -0.18 -7.10 -2.74
CA TYR A 121 -0.03 -8.27 -1.88
C TYR A 121 -0.14 -7.82 -0.43
N ILE A 122 -1.24 -8.15 0.22
CA ILE A 122 -1.55 -7.75 1.59
C ILE A 122 -1.43 -8.96 2.50
N ARG A 123 -0.71 -8.83 3.61
CA ARG A 123 -0.60 -9.87 4.62
C ARG A 123 -1.56 -9.60 5.77
N PRO A 124 -2.64 -10.38 5.91
CA PRO A 124 -3.62 -10.17 6.98
C PRO A 124 -3.16 -10.69 8.35
N ASP A 125 -2.10 -11.50 8.40
CA ASP A 125 -1.50 -11.94 9.65
C ASP A 125 -0.65 -10.83 10.28
N THR A 126 -1.22 -10.16 11.27
CA THR A 126 -0.55 -9.07 11.99
C THR A 126 0.60 -9.53 12.86
N ALA A 127 0.78 -10.83 13.11
CA ALA A 127 1.91 -11.35 13.88
C ALA A 127 3.26 -11.08 13.17
N ALA A 128 3.25 -10.95 11.85
CA ALA A 128 4.43 -10.61 11.05
C ALA A 128 5.02 -9.21 11.36
N LEU A 129 4.23 -8.30 11.93
CA LEU A 129 4.69 -6.99 12.39
C LEU A 129 5.45 -7.02 13.73
N GLY A 130 5.62 -8.20 14.28
CA GLY A 130 6.37 -8.41 15.51
C GLY A 130 5.52 -8.70 16.74
N PRO A 131 6.18 -9.11 17.84
CA PRO A 131 5.51 -9.64 19.04
C PRO A 131 4.64 -8.59 19.76
N GLU A 132 4.99 -7.33 19.65
CA GLU A 132 4.24 -6.26 20.30
C GLU A 132 2.89 -6.04 19.62
N ILE A 133 2.86 -5.88 18.30
CA ILE A 133 1.61 -5.80 17.52
C ILE A 133 0.79 -7.06 17.71
N ALA A 134 1.41 -8.25 17.64
CA ALA A 134 0.72 -9.52 17.85
C ALA A 134 0.03 -9.60 19.23
N ARG A 135 0.64 -9.02 20.27
CA ARG A 135 0.04 -8.93 21.61
C ARG A 135 -1.19 -8.01 21.63
N HIS A 136 -1.08 -6.83 21.04
CA HIS A 136 -2.17 -5.85 21.00
C HIS A 136 -3.35 -6.35 20.17
N THR A 137 -3.10 -6.95 19.01
CA THR A 137 -4.18 -7.43 18.12
C THR A 137 -4.93 -8.66 18.64
N ARG A 138 -4.31 -9.48 19.53
CA ARG A 138 -5.02 -10.57 20.21
C ARG A 138 -6.14 -10.08 21.13
N GLY A 139 -5.94 -8.93 21.78
CA GLY A 139 -6.92 -8.32 22.67
C GLY A 139 -7.87 -7.35 21.98
N ASP A 140 -7.56 -6.92 20.77
CA ASP A 140 -8.33 -5.94 20.01
C ASP A 140 -8.50 -6.35 18.55
N PRO A 141 -9.54 -7.11 18.20
CA PRO A 141 -9.82 -7.48 16.81
C PRO A 141 -10.02 -6.29 15.89
N LEU A 142 -10.51 -5.16 16.39
CA LEU A 142 -10.71 -3.96 15.60
C LEU A 142 -9.37 -3.28 15.28
N LEU A 143 -8.35 -3.39 16.14
CA LEU A 143 -6.99 -2.98 15.81
C LEU A 143 -6.42 -3.84 14.67
N ARG A 144 -6.63 -5.15 14.70
CA ARG A 144 -6.22 -6.03 13.60
C ARG A 144 -6.86 -5.59 12.27
N ASP A 145 -8.15 -5.35 12.26
CA ASP A 145 -8.87 -4.90 11.06
C ASP A 145 -8.38 -3.50 10.61
N SER A 146 -8.08 -2.61 11.56
CA SER A 146 -7.48 -1.31 11.28
C SER A 146 -6.13 -1.44 10.57
N ILE A 147 -5.27 -2.36 11.02
CA ILE A 147 -3.96 -2.60 10.41
C ILE A 147 -4.11 -3.09 8.97
N VAL A 148 -4.97 -4.09 8.74
CA VAL A 148 -5.20 -4.62 7.39
C VAL A 148 -5.77 -3.55 6.46
N TYR A 149 -6.73 -2.77 6.95
CA TYR A 149 -7.31 -1.65 6.20
C TYR A 149 -6.26 -0.59 5.82
N LEU A 150 -5.46 -0.13 6.80
CA LEU A 150 -4.43 0.88 6.56
C LEU A 150 -3.33 0.36 5.62
N THR A 151 -3.01 -0.94 5.69
CA THR A 151 -2.08 -1.56 4.73
C THR A 151 -2.67 -1.55 3.31
N CYS A 152 -3.93 -1.93 3.14
CA CYS A 152 -4.61 -1.80 1.84
C CYS A 152 -4.59 -0.35 1.34
N LEU A 153 -4.84 0.61 2.22
CA LEU A 153 -4.86 2.03 1.90
C LEU A 153 -3.47 2.53 1.45
N HIS A 154 -2.39 2.10 2.13
CA HIS A 154 -1.01 2.42 1.81
C HIS A 154 -0.60 1.86 0.43
N GLU A 155 -0.81 0.56 0.21
CA GLU A 155 -0.44 -0.07 -1.06
C GLU A 155 -1.25 0.46 -2.24
N LEU A 156 -2.52 0.82 -2.02
CA LEU A 156 -3.32 1.55 -3.01
C LEU A 156 -2.73 2.94 -3.30
N GLY A 157 -2.18 3.64 -2.30
CA GLY A 157 -1.47 4.90 -2.49
C GLY A 157 -0.31 4.74 -3.49
N HIS A 158 0.50 3.67 -3.35
CA HIS A 158 1.54 3.34 -4.32
C HIS A 158 0.98 3.04 -5.71
N ALA A 159 -0.08 2.26 -5.80
CA ALA A 159 -0.75 1.96 -7.07
C ALA A 159 -1.31 3.22 -7.75
N LEU A 160 -1.69 4.24 -6.99
CA LEU A 160 -2.13 5.54 -7.48
C LEU A 160 -0.96 6.49 -7.81
N GLY A 161 0.28 6.09 -7.53
CA GLY A 161 1.50 6.83 -7.85
C GLY A 161 2.08 7.68 -6.72
N LEU A 162 1.61 7.51 -5.49
CA LEU A 162 2.19 8.16 -4.31
C LEU A 162 3.48 7.47 -3.87
N HIS A 163 4.40 8.27 -3.35
CA HIS A 163 5.66 7.80 -2.79
C HIS A 163 5.64 7.85 -1.27
N HIS A 164 6.58 7.13 -0.64
CA HIS A 164 6.80 7.24 0.79
C HIS A 164 7.11 8.66 1.24
N THR A 165 6.65 8.99 2.45
CA THR A 165 6.94 10.26 3.14
C THR A 165 7.55 9.99 4.52
N ASP A 166 8.13 11.02 5.12
CA ASP A 166 8.65 11.02 6.50
C ASP A 166 7.66 11.63 7.50
N VAL A 167 6.45 11.99 7.06
CA VAL A 167 5.41 12.58 7.89
C VAL A 167 4.59 11.47 8.57
N PHE A 168 4.81 11.24 9.86
CA PHE A 168 4.20 10.15 10.64
C PHE A 168 2.66 10.13 10.60
N ALA A 169 2.03 11.27 10.34
CA ALA A 169 0.57 11.36 10.23
C ALA A 169 -0.01 10.83 8.92
N GLU A 170 0.80 10.72 7.87
CA GLU A 170 0.36 10.33 6.53
C GLU A 170 0.23 8.81 6.38
N ILE A 171 -0.65 8.40 5.44
CA ILE A 171 -0.78 6.98 5.12
C ILE A 171 0.47 6.46 4.40
N MET A 172 1.16 7.31 3.64
CA MET A 172 2.38 6.97 2.92
C MET A 172 3.64 7.04 3.77
N TYR A 173 3.53 7.16 5.10
CA TYR A 173 4.68 7.15 6.00
C TYR A 173 5.48 5.86 5.88
N SER A 174 6.81 5.98 5.85
CA SER A 174 7.72 4.84 5.85
C SER A 174 8.45 4.68 7.18
N PHE A 175 8.39 3.48 7.76
CA PHE A 175 9.09 3.16 9.01
C PHE A 175 10.61 3.13 8.89
N GLN A 176 11.18 3.29 7.69
CA GLN A 176 12.62 3.57 7.54
C GLN A 176 13.06 4.87 8.24
N PHE A 177 12.12 5.80 8.48
CA PHE A 177 12.34 7.02 9.23
C PHE A 177 12.19 6.85 10.75
N GLY A 178 11.93 5.62 11.24
CA GLY A 178 11.74 5.29 12.65
C GLY A 178 10.27 5.36 13.07
N GLY A 179 10.03 5.76 14.32
CA GLY A 179 8.68 5.92 14.87
C GLY A 179 8.12 4.67 15.55
N ASP A 180 7.05 4.87 16.30
CA ASP A 180 6.36 3.82 17.04
C ASP A 180 5.27 3.17 16.19
N LEU A 181 5.49 1.91 15.83
CA LEU A 181 4.58 1.14 14.99
C LEU A 181 3.21 0.92 15.65
N VAL A 182 3.18 0.71 16.97
CA VAL A 182 1.93 0.52 17.70
C VAL A 182 1.13 1.82 17.69
N GLU A 183 1.80 2.95 18.01
CA GLU A 183 1.16 4.25 18.01
C GLU A 183 0.64 4.65 16.63
N TYR A 184 1.37 4.31 15.57
CA TYR A 184 0.94 4.56 14.19
C TYR A 184 -0.43 3.95 13.90
N PHE A 185 -0.65 2.70 14.25
CA PHE A 185 -1.93 2.04 14.03
C PHE A 185 -2.99 2.43 15.08
N MET A 186 -2.58 2.64 16.32
CA MET A 186 -3.47 3.02 17.41
C MET A 186 -4.10 4.40 17.22
N ARG A 187 -3.40 5.35 16.57
CA ARG A 187 -3.98 6.67 16.25
C ARG A 187 -5.26 6.57 15.41
N TYR A 188 -5.30 5.64 14.45
CA TYR A 188 -6.49 5.37 13.66
C TYR A 188 -7.52 4.55 14.43
N ARG A 189 -7.07 3.47 15.11
CA ARG A 189 -7.93 2.61 15.92
C ARG A 189 -8.75 3.38 16.96
N ARG A 190 -8.18 4.42 17.58
CA ARG A 190 -8.88 5.26 18.58
C ARG A 190 -10.04 6.06 18.02
N GLN A 191 -10.13 6.26 16.73
CA GLN A 191 -11.22 6.97 16.06
C GLN A 191 -12.44 6.08 15.83
N LEU A 192 -12.30 4.77 16.03
CA LEU A 192 -13.29 3.75 15.70
C LEU A 192 -13.98 3.23 16.99
N ARG A 193 -15.28 3.09 16.95
CA ARG A 193 -16.10 2.44 17.98
C ARG A 193 -16.46 1.02 17.57
N SER A 194 -16.59 0.78 16.27
CA SER A 194 -16.96 -0.49 15.66
C SER A 194 -16.22 -0.71 14.34
N ARG A 195 -16.26 -1.93 13.85
CA ARG A 195 -15.70 -2.27 12.54
C ARG A 195 -16.36 -1.49 11.39
N ALA A 196 -17.66 -1.21 11.50
CA ALA A 196 -18.40 -0.47 10.49
C ALA A 196 -17.87 0.98 10.30
N ASP A 197 -17.27 1.56 11.35
CA ASP A 197 -16.72 2.92 11.29
C ASP A 197 -15.55 3.00 10.30
N ILE A 198 -14.84 1.90 10.03
CA ILE A 198 -13.75 1.85 9.04
C ILE A 198 -14.25 2.29 7.64
N ALA A 199 -15.49 1.95 7.28
CA ALA A 199 -16.07 2.37 6.01
C ALA A 199 -16.25 3.89 5.89
N ALA A 200 -16.43 4.59 7.01
CA ALA A 200 -16.70 6.02 7.08
C ALA A 200 -15.44 6.85 7.37
N VAL A 201 -14.56 6.36 8.24
CA VAL A 201 -13.31 7.03 8.66
C VAL A 201 -12.20 6.65 7.70
N SER A 202 -11.75 7.59 6.86
CA SER A 202 -10.83 7.26 5.77
C SER A 202 -9.41 6.88 6.22
N GLY A 203 -8.93 7.42 7.34
CA GLY A 203 -7.54 7.24 7.77
C GLY A 203 -6.50 8.03 6.96
N LEU A 204 -6.91 8.74 5.91
CA LEU A 204 -6.06 9.62 5.11
C LEU A 204 -5.85 10.95 5.84
N ALA A 205 -4.62 11.46 5.83
CA ALA A 205 -4.31 12.82 6.20
C ALA A 205 -4.70 13.80 5.08
N ALA A 206 -4.87 15.08 5.41
CA ALA A 206 -5.15 16.10 4.41
C ALA A 206 -4.04 16.19 3.34
N SER A 207 -2.79 16.02 3.76
CA SER A 207 -1.62 16.01 2.87
C SER A 207 -1.60 14.81 1.92
N ASP A 208 -2.05 13.61 2.34
CA ASP A 208 -2.20 12.46 1.42
C ASP A 208 -3.14 12.82 0.26
N ILE A 209 -4.25 13.50 0.59
CA ILE A 209 -5.26 13.91 -0.40
C ILE A 209 -4.71 15.01 -1.31
N GLU A 210 -3.96 15.96 -0.76
CA GLU A 210 -3.31 17.03 -1.52
C GLU A 210 -2.27 16.48 -2.49
N HIS A 211 -1.43 15.53 -2.04
CA HIS A 211 -0.45 14.86 -2.88
C HIS A 211 -1.11 14.11 -4.03
N LEU A 212 -2.19 13.37 -3.75
CA LEU A 212 -2.96 12.68 -4.80
C LEU A 212 -3.55 13.67 -5.80
N ARG A 213 -4.20 14.74 -5.33
CA ARG A 213 -4.80 15.76 -6.20
C ARG A 213 -3.75 16.46 -7.06
N ALA A 214 -2.59 16.79 -6.52
CA ALA A 214 -1.49 17.37 -7.26
C ALA A 214 -1.01 16.48 -8.40
N LEU A 215 -0.88 15.15 -8.15
CA LEU A 215 -0.54 14.20 -9.19
C LEU A 215 -1.55 14.16 -10.34
N TYR A 216 -2.83 14.20 -10.02
CA TYR A 216 -3.89 14.09 -11.03
C TYR A 216 -4.17 15.43 -11.73
N SER A 217 -3.99 16.57 -11.06
CA SER A 217 -4.12 17.91 -11.66
C SER A 217 -2.99 18.23 -12.64
N ALA A 218 -1.76 17.80 -12.35
CA ALA A 218 -0.61 17.97 -13.23
C ALA A 218 -0.72 17.18 -14.56
N ARG A 219 -1.72 16.30 -14.67
CA ARG A 219 -1.98 15.43 -15.83
C ARG A 219 -3.11 15.94 -16.73
N GLN A 220 -3.81 17.02 -16.38
CA GLN A 220 -4.64 17.70 -17.37
C GLN A 220 -3.70 18.24 -18.47
N PRO A 221 -3.90 17.88 -19.75
CA PRO A 221 -3.00 18.31 -20.80
C PRO A 221 -2.97 19.83 -20.86
N LEU A 222 -1.79 20.37 -21.10
CA LEU A 222 -1.53 21.75 -21.56
C LEU A 222 -2.24 22.02 -22.91
N LEU A 223 -3.54 21.80 -22.98
CA LEU A 223 -4.39 22.10 -24.14
C LEU A 223 -5.24 23.33 -23.85
N ARG A 224 -4.56 24.44 -23.55
CA ARG A 224 -5.05 25.77 -23.89
C ARG A 224 -3.89 26.56 -24.47
N LEU A 225 -3.52 26.26 -25.71
CA LEU A 225 -2.95 27.28 -26.55
C LEU A 225 -4.07 28.33 -26.78
N PRO A 226 -3.82 29.62 -26.53
CA PRO A 226 -4.75 30.63 -26.96
C PRO A 226 -4.85 30.54 -28.47
N SER A 227 -6.07 30.46 -28.97
CA SER A 227 -6.33 30.66 -30.40
C SER A 227 -5.84 32.02 -30.84
N PRO A 228 -5.26 32.15 -32.07
CA PRO A 228 -4.73 33.37 -32.62
C PRO A 228 -5.79 34.45 -32.77
#